data_068037fae9438d201a0f72e20bc13fa3
#
_entry.id   068037fae9438d201a0f72e20bc13fa3
#
_cell.length_a   1.000
_cell.length_b   1.000
_cell.length_c   1.000
_cell.angle_alpha   90.00
_cell.angle_beta   90.00
_cell.angle_gamma   90.00
#
_symmetry.space_group_name_H-M   'P 1'
#
loop_
_entity.id
_entity.type
_entity.pdbx_description
1 polymer ?
#
loop_
_entity_poly.entity_id
_entity_poly.type
_entity_poly.pdbx_seq_one_letter_code
_entity_poly.pdbx_strand_id
1 'polypeptide(L)' 'MTKTKKIYSSKIAGQLCRRGFKVIKTEPNPHKPWLDVFIFEETDALN' A
#
# COMPACT_ATOMS: atom_id res chain seq x y z
N MET A 1 12.44 -13.88 0.12
CA MET A 1 12.57 -12.43 0.15
C MET A 1 11.17 -11.81 0.17
N THR A 2 11.02 -10.77 0.95
CA THR A 2 9.76 -10.06 1.04
C THR A 2 9.65 -9.07 -0.10
N LYS A 3 8.56 -9.16 -0.86
CA LYS A 3 8.26 -8.18 -1.91
C LYS A 3 7.28 -7.16 -1.35
N THR A 4 7.35 -5.95 -1.86
CA THR A 4 6.44 -4.90 -1.46
C THR A 4 5.65 -4.44 -2.67
N LYS A 5 4.44 -3.94 -2.40
CA LYS A 5 3.56 -3.41 -3.43
C LYS A 5 3.14 -2.01 -3.05
N LYS A 6 3.29 -1.08 -3.98
CA LYS A 6 2.91 0.32 -3.77
C LYS A 6 1.47 0.52 -4.20
N ILE A 7 0.66 1.06 -3.28
CA ILE A 7 -0.75 1.37 -3.54
C ILE A 7 -0.90 2.88 -3.50
N TYR A 8 -1.27 3.45 -4.62
CA TYR A 8 -1.37 4.89 -4.78
C TYR A 8 -2.75 5.43 -4.39
N SER A 9 -3.75 4.55 -4.29
CA SER A 9 -5.11 4.94 -3.94
C SER A 9 -5.39 4.67 -2.47
N SER A 10 -5.76 5.71 -1.73
CA SER A 10 -6.13 5.54 -0.32
C SER A 10 -7.37 4.67 -0.16
N LYS A 11 -8.29 4.74 -1.12
CA LYS A 11 -9.50 3.91 -1.10
C LYS A 11 -9.15 2.42 -1.19
N ILE A 12 -8.25 2.07 -2.11
CA ILE A 12 -7.82 0.68 -2.27
C ILE A 12 -7.00 0.24 -1.07
N ALA A 13 -6.13 1.12 -0.56
CA ALA A 13 -5.36 0.83 0.64
C ALA A 13 -6.27 0.53 1.83
N GLY A 14 -7.34 1.30 2.00
CA GLY A 14 -8.32 1.04 3.05
C GLY A 14 -8.99 -0.31 2.90
N GLN A 15 -9.34 -0.69 1.68
CA GLN A 15 -9.94 -2.00 1.43
C GLN A 15 -8.97 -3.14 1.75
N LEU A 16 -7.70 -2.98 1.42
CA LEU A 16 -6.69 -3.99 1.72
C LEU A 16 -6.50 -4.14 3.23
N CYS A 17 -6.50 -3.03 3.96
CA CYS A 17 -6.40 -3.07 5.41
C CYS A 17 -7.57 -3.86 6.02
N ARG A 18 -8.77 -3.67 5.49
CA ARG A 18 -9.96 -4.41 5.96
C ARG A 18 -9.84 -5.91 5.71
N ARG A 19 -9.09 -6.29 4.70
CA ARG A 19 -8.88 -7.70 4.37
C ARG A 19 -7.74 -8.34 5.15
N GLY A 20 -7.09 -7.57 6.01
CA GLY A 20 -6.03 -8.08 6.86
C GLY A 20 -4.62 -7.83 6.35
N PHE A 21 -4.45 -7.13 5.25
CA PHE A 21 -3.13 -6.75 4.76
C PHE A 21 -2.62 -5.58 5.59
N LYS A 22 -1.31 -5.59 5.86
CA LYS A 22 -0.70 -4.56 6.70
C LYS A 22 0.14 -3.60 5.87
N VAL A 23 0.01 -2.32 6.19
CA VAL A 23 0.89 -1.29 5.62
C VAL A 23 2.23 -1.39 6.33
N ILE A 24 3.31 -1.56 5.54
CA ILE A 24 4.67 -1.59 6.08
C ILE A 24 5.13 -0.18 6.40
N LYS A 25 4.89 0.74 5.47
CA LYS A 25 5.25 2.14 5.62
C LYS A 25 4.49 2.98 4.61
N THR A 26 4.55 4.30 4.76
CA THR A 26 4.00 5.24 3.79
C THR A 26 5.12 6.12 3.25
N GLU A 27 4.97 6.55 2.01
CA GLU A 27 5.90 7.46 1.37
C GLU A 27 5.14 8.58 0.69
N PRO A 28 5.72 9.77 0.54
CA PRO A 28 5.07 10.83 -0.22
C PRO A 28 4.98 10.46 -1.70
N ASN A 29 3.85 10.80 -2.32
CA ASN A 29 3.66 10.60 -3.74
C ASN A 29 4.53 11.62 -4.48
N PRO A 30 5.44 11.18 -5.39
CA PRO A 30 6.33 12.12 -6.09
C PRO A 30 5.60 13.06 -7.06
N HIS A 31 4.42 12.66 -7.54
CA HIS A 31 3.64 13.48 -8.46
C HIS A 31 2.60 14.33 -7.75
N LYS A 32 2.11 13.85 -6.60
CA LYS A 32 1.07 14.52 -5.81
C LYS A 32 1.49 14.50 -4.35
N PRO A 33 2.36 15.42 -3.93
CA PRO A 33 2.96 15.38 -2.58
C PRO A 33 1.95 15.50 -1.44
N TRP A 34 0.73 15.92 -1.73
CA TRP A 34 -0.34 15.95 -0.72
C TRP A 34 -1.00 14.60 -0.50
N LEU A 35 -0.64 13.57 -1.29
CA LEU A 35 -1.15 12.21 -1.15
C LEU A 35 -0.01 11.28 -0.71
N ASP A 36 -0.35 10.29 0.10
CA ASP A 36 0.61 9.29 0.53
C ASP A 36 0.51 8.04 -0.34
N VAL A 37 1.66 7.40 -0.54
CA VAL A 37 1.73 6.09 -1.18
C VAL A 37 1.86 5.07 -0.06
N PHE A 38 0.98 4.06 -0.06
CA PHE A 38 0.96 3.02 0.96
C PHE A 38 1.73 1.82 0.47
N ILE A 39 2.71 1.38 1.26
CA ILE A 39 3.55 0.24 0.91
C ILE A 39 3.06 -0.97 1.70
N PHE A 40 2.55 -1.96 0.97
CA PHE A 40 2.07 -3.21 1.56
C PHE A 40 3.06 -4.33 1.32
N GLU A 41 3.09 -5.28 2.24
CA GLU A 41 3.81 -6.52 1.99
C GLU A 41 3.05 -7.34 0.96
N GLU A 42 3.72 -7.69 -0.13
CA GLU A 42 3.11 -8.49 -1.17
C GLU A 42 3.11 -9.96 -0.77
N THR A 43 1.91 -10.54 -0.69
CA THR A 43 1.72 -11.95 -0.36
C THR A 43 0.98 -12.65 -1.50
N ASP A 44 0.91 -13.97 -1.44
CA ASP A 44 0.17 -14.74 -2.46
C ASP A 44 -1.29 -14.32 -2.51
N ALA A 45 -1.87 -13.96 -1.37
CA ALA A 45 -3.25 -13.51 -1.31
C ALA A 45 -3.45 -12.14 -1.96
N LEU A 46 -2.40 -11.34 -2.05
CA LEU A 46 -2.46 -10.01 -2.65
C LEU A 46 -2.29 -10.06 -4.16
N ASN A 47 -1.65 -11.08 -4.66
CA ASN A 47 -1.42 -11.24 -6.10
C ASN A 47 -2.67 -11.69 -6.85
#